data_69f93b29aff9ca4a83b9c361247f1905
#
_entry.id   69f93b29aff9ca4a83b9c361247f1905
#
_cell.length_a   1.000
_cell.length_b   1.000
_cell.length_c   1.000
_cell.angle_alpha   90.00
_cell.angle_beta   90.00
_cell.angle_gamma   90.00
#
_symmetry.space_group_name_H-M   'P 1'
#
loop_
_entity.id
_entity.type
_entity.pdbx_description
1 polymer ?
#
loop_
_entity_poly.entity_id
_entity_poly.type
_entity_poly.pdbx_seq_one_letter_code
_entity_poly.pdbx_strand_id
1 'polypeptide(L)'
;MEDRAVLAQAYSEVVNGRRSIRGYKPDPVPRSLIVEILELAMRSPSSLNTQPWNFYVVTGEPLARIRAGNTQRNLDRIPHTREFRSMENYDGVHRERQVGVAKQLFGAMGIERDDKPKRKDWVLRGFRQFDAPACIVVTYDRVLVGSDIAPFDCGAVATAIVNAAWSRGLGCVINSQGIMHSAVVRAEAGIADDQTIMICIAIGWPDESFPANAVVSTRKAVEEAATFVGFDD
;
A
#
# COMPACT_ATOMS: atom_id res chain seq x y z
N MET A 1 -33.44 -7.83 9.79
CA MET A 1 -32.36 -8.08 10.79
C MET A 1 -31.34 -9.08 10.24
N GLU A 2 -31.76 -10.12 9.55
CA GLU A 2 -30.89 -11.16 8.94
C GLU A 2 -29.85 -10.57 7.96
N ASP A 3 -30.27 -9.66 7.06
CA ASP A 3 -29.40 -8.98 6.11
C ASP A 3 -28.25 -8.18 6.78
N ARG A 4 -28.52 -7.56 7.93
CA ARG A 4 -27.49 -6.80 8.66
C ARG A 4 -26.43 -7.70 9.29
N ALA A 5 -26.81 -8.88 9.77
CA ALA A 5 -25.89 -9.85 10.32
C ALA A 5 -24.95 -10.41 9.23
N VAL A 6 -25.50 -10.72 8.05
CA VAL A 6 -24.73 -11.18 6.88
C VAL A 6 -23.73 -10.11 6.42
N LEU A 7 -24.15 -8.86 6.30
CA LEU A 7 -23.29 -7.75 5.92
C LEU A 7 -22.17 -7.51 6.96
N ALA A 8 -22.50 -7.58 8.25
CA ALA A 8 -21.52 -7.42 9.32
C ALA A 8 -20.47 -8.52 9.29
N GLN A 9 -20.89 -9.79 9.07
CA GLN A 9 -19.99 -10.92 8.95
C GLN A 9 -19.07 -10.76 7.73
N ALA A 10 -19.63 -10.49 6.54
CA ALA A 10 -18.84 -10.32 5.32
C ALA A 10 -17.82 -9.20 5.44
N TYR A 11 -18.19 -8.05 6.02
CA TYR A 11 -17.27 -6.95 6.27
C TYR A 11 -16.14 -7.35 7.24
N SER A 12 -16.49 -8.04 8.32
CA SER A 12 -15.52 -8.51 9.33
C SER A 12 -14.51 -9.50 8.72
N GLU A 13 -14.97 -10.40 7.84
CA GLU A 13 -14.11 -11.34 7.14
C GLU A 13 -13.10 -10.62 6.23
N VAL A 14 -13.54 -9.60 5.49
CA VAL A 14 -12.64 -8.79 4.66
C VAL A 14 -11.61 -8.06 5.52
N VAL A 15 -12.03 -7.36 6.55
CA VAL A 15 -11.13 -6.52 7.37
C VAL A 15 -10.14 -7.37 8.17
N ASN A 16 -10.57 -8.48 8.75
CA ASN A 16 -9.73 -9.38 9.53
C ASN A 16 -8.85 -10.27 8.65
N GLY A 17 -9.33 -10.68 7.49
CA GLY A 17 -8.60 -11.52 6.55
C GLY A 17 -7.52 -10.76 5.76
N ARG A 18 -7.77 -9.48 5.46
CA ARG A 18 -6.85 -8.67 4.65
C ARG A 18 -5.49 -8.50 5.33
N ARG A 19 -4.45 -8.75 4.59
CA ARG A 19 -3.07 -8.48 4.99
C ARG A 19 -2.24 -7.93 3.83
N SER A 20 -1.07 -7.41 4.10
CA SER A 20 -0.14 -6.93 3.07
C SER A 20 0.49 -8.10 2.33
N ILE A 21 0.19 -8.25 1.05
CA ILE A 21 0.72 -9.28 0.17
C ILE A 21 1.99 -8.77 -0.51
N ARG A 22 3.06 -9.58 -0.49
CA ARG A 22 4.39 -9.21 -0.99
C ARG A 22 4.99 -10.23 -1.96
N GLY A 23 4.23 -11.26 -2.32
CA GLY A 23 4.51 -12.24 -3.36
C GLY A 23 3.26 -12.46 -4.18
N TYR A 24 3.39 -12.43 -5.50
CA TYR A 24 2.28 -12.47 -6.43
C TYR A 24 2.51 -13.51 -7.52
N LYS A 25 1.44 -14.10 -8.02
CA LYS A 25 1.44 -14.86 -9.27
C LYS A 25 1.66 -13.90 -10.44
N PRO A 26 2.26 -14.38 -11.55
CA PRO A 26 2.52 -13.52 -12.72
C PRO A 26 1.27 -13.17 -13.52
N ASP A 27 0.14 -13.79 -13.20
CA ASP A 27 -1.11 -13.64 -13.94
C ASP A 27 -1.58 -12.19 -13.96
N PRO A 28 -1.96 -11.65 -15.12
CA PRO A 28 -2.43 -10.29 -15.23
C PRO A 28 -3.75 -10.08 -14.47
N VAL A 29 -3.93 -8.89 -13.93
CA VAL A 29 -5.21 -8.47 -13.33
C VAL A 29 -6.07 -7.84 -14.43
N PRO A 30 -7.28 -8.35 -14.69
CA PRO A 30 -8.17 -7.80 -15.70
C PRO A 30 -8.52 -6.32 -15.39
N ARG A 31 -8.54 -5.48 -16.44
CA ARG A 31 -8.92 -4.06 -16.31
C ARG A 31 -10.32 -3.91 -15.70
N SER A 32 -11.28 -4.73 -16.09
CA SER A 32 -12.63 -4.71 -15.54
C SER A 32 -12.66 -4.89 -14.03
N LEU A 33 -11.85 -5.81 -13.50
CA LEU A 33 -11.75 -6.06 -12.07
C LEU A 33 -11.11 -4.85 -11.32
N ILE A 34 -10.11 -4.20 -11.92
CA ILE A 34 -9.56 -2.95 -11.35
C ILE A 34 -10.62 -1.85 -11.34
N VAL A 35 -11.42 -1.72 -12.40
CA VAL A 35 -12.52 -0.73 -12.45
C VAL A 35 -13.51 -0.98 -11.33
N GLU A 36 -13.99 -2.20 -11.15
CA GLU A 36 -14.91 -2.57 -10.06
C GLU A 36 -14.35 -2.22 -8.66
N ILE A 37 -13.05 -2.48 -8.46
CA ILE A 37 -12.36 -2.15 -7.20
C ILE A 37 -12.34 -0.63 -6.98
N LEU A 38 -12.02 0.13 -8.01
CA LEU A 38 -11.96 1.59 -7.93
C LEU A 38 -13.35 2.21 -7.75
N GLU A 39 -14.39 1.70 -8.42
CA GLU A 39 -15.76 2.15 -8.24
C GLU A 39 -16.23 2.01 -6.78
N LEU A 40 -15.93 0.87 -6.14
CA LEU A 40 -16.21 0.70 -4.72
C LEU A 40 -15.37 1.62 -3.83
N ALA A 41 -14.08 1.72 -4.13
CA ALA A 41 -13.17 2.55 -3.34
C ALA A 41 -13.52 4.04 -3.40
N MET A 42 -13.95 4.53 -4.55
CA MET A 42 -14.42 5.91 -4.76
C MET A 42 -15.68 6.27 -3.96
N ARG A 43 -16.33 5.28 -3.32
CA ARG A 43 -17.39 5.55 -2.32
C ARG A 43 -16.85 6.01 -0.97
N SER A 44 -15.52 6.09 -0.81
CA SER A 44 -14.90 6.64 0.40
C SER A 44 -15.36 8.08 0.65
N PRO A 45 -15.62 8.44 1.91
CA PRO A 45 -15.90 9.83 2.25
C PRO A 45 -14.64 10.70 2.06
N SER A 46 -14.85 11.98 1.79
CA SER A 46 -13.81 12.99 1.81
C SER A 46 -14.33 14.29 2.42
N SER A 47 -13.43 15.14 2.89
CA SER A 47 -13.79 16.44 3.45
C SER A 47 -14.61 17.25 2.45
N LEU A 48 -15.82 17.67 2.84
CA LEU A 48 -16.76 18.42 1.99
C LEU A 48 -17.00 17.79 0.60
N ASN A 49 -16.79 16.47 0.49
CA ASN A 49 -16.89 15.73 -0.76
C ASN A 49 -15.90 16.21 -1.84
N THR A 50 -14.72 16.66 -1.45
CA THR A 50 -13.71 17.21 -2.37
C THR A 50 -13.07 16.15 -3.26
N GLN A 51 -13.07 14.87 -2.84
CA GLN A 51 -12.56 13.74 -3.63
C GLN A 51 -11.19 14.02 -4.27
N PRO A 52 -10.16 14.35 -3.46
CA PRO A 52 -8.90 14.91 -3.95
C PRO A 52 -8.05 13.91 -4.73
N TRP A 53 -8.38 12.63 -4.67
CA TRP A 53 -7.61 11.53 -5.22
C TRP A 53 -7.78 11.37 -6.72
N ASN A 54 -6.66 11.05 -7.38
CA ASN A 54 -6.63 10.57 -8.76
C ASN A 54 -5.83 9.25 -8.80
N PHE A 55 -6.07 8.40 -9.81
CA PHE A 55 -5.46 7.08 -9.92
C PHE A 55 -4.78 6.88 -11.26
N TYR A 56 -3.52 6.43 -11.21
CA TYR A 56 -2.78 5.97 -12.37
C TYR A 56 -2.55 4.47 -12.21
N VAL A 57 -3.24 3.67 -13.00
CA VAL A 57 -3.11 2.21 -13.00
C VAL A 57 -2.07 1.82 -14.01
N VAL A 58 -1.00 1.17 -13.55
CA VAL A 58 0.18 0.87 -14.35
C VAL A 58 0.40 -0.64 -14.40
N THR A 59 0.58 -1.19 -15.59
CA THR A 59 0.86 -2.60 -15.86
C THR A 59 1.87 -2.72 -17.02
N GLY A 60 2.31 -3.92 -17.34
CA GLY A 60 3.12 -4.21 -18.52
C GLY A 60 4.44 -3.44 -18.58
N GLU A 61 4.80 -2.98 -19.77
CA GLU A 61 6.08 -2.31 -20.04
C GLU A 61 6.31 -1.04 -19.21
N PRO A 62 5.35 -0.12 -19.02
CA PRO A 62 5.55 1.04 -18.15
C PRO A 62 5.88 0.63 -16.71
N LEU A 63 5.20 -0.39 -16.17
CA LEU A 63 5.49 -0.90 -14.83
C LEU A 63 6.88 -1.56 -14.76
N ALA A 64 7.28 -2.27 -15.80
CA ALA A 64 8.63 -2.85 -15.90
C ALA A 64 9.72 -1.76 -15.87
N ARG A 65 9.50 -0.65 -16.62
CA ARG A 65 10.43 0.49 -16.62
C ARG A 65 10.48 1.21 -15.26
N ILE A 66 9.35 1.37 -14.57
CA ILE A 66 9.32 1.90 -13.20
C ILE A 66 10.19 1.04 -12.27
N ARG A 67 10.04 -0.29 -12.32
CA ARG A 67 10.82 -1.22 -11.51
C ARG A 67 12.33 -1.11 -11.79
N ALA A 68 12.69 -1.12 -13.06
CA ALA A 68 14.08 -1.01 -13.49
C ALA A 68 14.68 0.33 -13.05
N GLY A 69 14.00 1.44 -13.30
CA GLY A 69 14.44 2.78 -12.93
C GLY A 69 14.57 2.97 -11.42
N ASN A 70 13.56 2.55 -10.64
CA ASN A 70 13.61 2.60 -9.18
C ASN A 70 14.75 1.76 -8.61
N THR A 71 14.95 0.55 -9.14
CA THR A 71 16.02 -0.36 -8.72
C THR A 71 17.38 0.24 -9.01
N GLN A 72 17.59 0.71 -10.24
CA GLN A 72 18.88 1.28 -10.66
C GLN A 72 19.24 2.52 -9.84
N ARG A 73 18.28 3.47 -9.68
CA ARG A 73 18.53 4.67 -8.87
C ARG A 73 18.84 4.34 -7.41
N ASN A 74 18.22 3.30 -6.85
CA ASN A 74 18.55 2.84 -5.50
C ASN A 74 19.96 2.24 -5.43
N LEU A 75 20.34 1.42 -6.42
CA LEU A 75 21.70 0.83 -6.52
C LEU A 75 22.76 1.92 -6.65
N ASP A 76 22.51 2.94 -7.45
CA ASP A 76 23.37 4.08 -7.69
C ASP A 76 23.36 5.12 -6.54
N ARG A 77 22.57 4.86 -5.48
CA ARG A 77 22.41 5.74 -4.33
C ARG A 77 21.95 7.16 -4.69
N ILE A 78 21.14 7.27 -5.75
CA ILE A 78 20.55 8.55 -6.15
C ILE A 78 19.57 8.99 -5.04
N PRO A 79 19.61 10.25 -4.59
CA PRO A 79 18.68 10.77 -3.61
C PRO A 79 17.22 10.57 -4.01
N HIS A 80 16.37 10.27 -3.02
CA HIS A 80 14.95 10.08 -3.25
C HIS A 80 14.28 11.40 -3.68
N THR A 81 13.28 11.29 -4.55
CA THR A 81 12.49 12.41 -5.08
C THR A 81 11.03 12.36 -4.66
N ARG A 82 10.70 11.61 -3.60
CA ARG A 82 9.31 11.49 -3.13
C ARG A 82 8.67 12.85 -2.84
N GLU A 83 7.41 12.98 -3.16
CA GLU A 83 6.70 14.25 -3.16
C GLU A 83 5.92 14.51 -1.87
N PHE A 84 5.63 13.49 -1.06
CA PHE A 84 5.01 13.68 0.23
C PHE A 84 6.01 13.48 1.39
N ARG A 85 5.74 14.14 2.52
CA ARG A 85 6.58 14.00 3.71
C ARG A 85 6.34 12.66 4.39
N SER A 86 7.38 12.01 4.85
CA SER A 86 7.29 10.85 5.73
C SER A 86 8.36 10.95 6.80
N MET A 87 8.13 10.27 7.92
CA MET A 87 9.16 10.13 8.95
C MET A 87 10.34 9.33 8.38
N GLU A 88 11.55 9.80 8.62
CA GLU A 88 12.77 9.06 8.28
C GLU A 88 13.04 7.97 9.31
N ASN A 89 12.83 8.28 10.57
CA ASN A 89 13.02 7.37 11.70
C ASN A 89 11.81 7.40 12.62
N TYR A 90 11.51 6.27 13.20
CA TYR A 90 10.52 6.11 14.26
C TYR A 90 11.24 5.86 15.57
N ASP A 91 10.67 6.36 16.68
CA ASP A 91 11.16 6.15 18.04
C ASP A 91 10.11 5.45 18.92
N GLY A 92 10.55 4.98 20.10
CA GLY A 92 9.69 4.34 21.10
C GLY A 92 8.88 3.19 20.53
N VAL A 93 7.61 3.10 20.94
CA VAL A 93 6.68 2.04 20.55
C VAL A 93 6.47 1.93 19.04
N HIS A 94 6.59 3.02 18.30
CA HIS A 94 6.47 3.00 16.84
C HIS A 94 7.65 2.27 16.20
N ARG A 95 8.85 2.48 16.73
CA ARG A 95 10.07 1.77 16.31
C ARG A 95 9.98 0.29 16.67
N GLU A 96 9.50 -0.04 17.85
CA GLU A 96 9.31 -1.43 18.30
C GLU A 96 8.39 -2.18 17.36
N ARG A 97 7.24 -1.60 16.99
CA ARG A 97 6.29 -2.18 16.03
C ARG A 97 6.89 -2.35 14.64
N GLN A 98 7.64 -1.35 14.16
CA GLN A 98 8.35 -1.44 12.89
C GLN A 98 9.37 -2.58 12.87
N VAL A 99 10.17 -2.70 13.92
CA VAL A 99 11.18 -3.76 14.07
C VAL A 99 10.49 -5.12 14.22
N GLY A 100 9.39 -5.19 14.97
CA GLY A 100 8.62 -6.41 15.17
C GLY A 100 8.14 -7.02 13.86
N VAL A 101 7.48 -6.22 13.01
CA VAL A 101 7.02 -6.71 11.71
C VAL A 101 8.17 -7.03 10.76
N ALA A 102 9.28 -6.28 10.82
CA ALA A 102 10.46 -6.59 10.02
C ALA A 102 11.09 -7.93 10.40
N LYS A 103 11.18 -8.24 11.71
CA LYS A 103 11.66 -9.54 12.20
C LYS A 103 10.78 -10.70 11.72
N GLN A 104 9.45 -10.54 11.77
CA GLN A 104 8.51 -11.55 11.27
C GLN A 104 8.72 -11.81 9.78
N LEU A 105 8.85 -10.74 8.97
CA LEU A 105 9.06 -10.85 7.52
C LEU A 105 10.40 -11.51 7.19
N PHE A 106 11.48 -11.09 7.85
CA PHE A 106 12.79 -11.70 7.63
C PHE A 106 12.81 -13.17 8.07
N GLY A 107 12.22 -13.49 9.22
CA GLY A 107 12.10 -14.88 9.69
C GLY A 107 11.32 -15.75 8.71
N ALA A 108 10.15 -15.28 8.24
CA ALA A 108 9.36 -16.01 7.26
C ALA A 108 10.11 -16.25 5.94
N MET A 109 10.94 -15.30 5.51
CA MET A 109 11.75 -15.39 4.29
C MET A 109 13.09 -16.11 4.47
N GLY A 110 13.42 -16.59 5.67
CA GLY A 110 14.72 -17.22 5.96
C GLY A 110 15.89 -16.26 5.73
N ILE A 111 15.72 -14.99 6.08
CA ILE A 111 16.73 -13.92 5.91
C ILE A 111 17.40 -13.67 7.26
N GLU A 112 18.59 -14.15 7.42
CA GLU A 112 19.38 -13.95 8.64
C GLU A 112 19.90 -12.51 8.77
N ARG A 113 20.32 -12.14 10.02
CA ARG A 113 20.75 -10.77 10.32
C ARG A 113 22.01 -10.35 9.55
N ASP A 114 22.91 -11.25 9.30
CA ASP A 114 24.20 -11.09 8.63
C ASP A 114 24.13 -11.37 7.12
N ASP A 115 22.99 -11.90 6.62
CA ASP A 115 22.79 -12.14 5.18
C ASP A 115 22.52 -10.84 4.44
N LYS A 116 23.58 -10.05 4.24
CA LYS A 116 23.51 -8.76 3.53
C LYS A 116 22.93 -8.86 2.12
N PRO A 117 23.27 -9.87 1.29
CA PRO A 117 22.71 -10.01 -0.04
C PRO A 117 21.20 -10.19 -0.04
N LYS A 118 20.66 -11.13 0.74
CA LYS A 118 19.20 -11.36 0.84
C LYS A 118 18.48 -10.15 1.43
N ARG A 119 19.06 -9.50 2.43
CA ARG A 119 18.49 -8.26 3.01
C ARG A 119 18.42 -7.15 1.97
N LYS A 120 19.46 -6.99 1.14
CA LYS A 120 19.47 -6.01 0.06
C LYS A 120 18.40 -6.33 -0.98
N ASP A 121 18.28 -7.58 -1.42
CA ASP A 121 17.21 -7.98 -2.36
C ASP A 121 15.83 -7.75 -1.78
N TRP A 122 15.60 -8.11 -0.52
CA TRP A 122 14.33 -7.84 0.16
C TRP A 122 13.95 -6.36 0.15
N VAL A 123 14.89 -5.46 0.41
CA VAL A 123 14.68 -4.00 0.31
C VAL A 123 14.34 -3.60 -1.12
N LEU A 124 15.07 -4.10 -2.11
CA LEU A 124 14.85 -3.79 -3.52
C LEU A 124 13.48 -4.28 -4.03
N ARG A 125 12.91 -5.35 -3.44
CA ARG A 125 11.56 -5.80 -3.79
C ARG A 125 10.52 -4.70 -3.59
N GLY A 126 10.62 -3.90 -2.54
CA GLY A 126 9.72 -2.74 -2.34
C GLY A 126 9.83 -1.72 -3.48
N PHE A 127 11.04 -1.43 -3.95
CA PHE A 127 11.28 -0.54 -5.10
C PHE A 127 10.76 -1.12 -6.41
N ARG A 128 10.69 -2.46 -6.53
CA ARG A 128 10.11 -3.18 -7.68
C ARG A 128 8.60 -3.42 -7.56
N GLN A 129 7.90 -2.78 -6.65
CA GLN A 129 6.46 -3.03 -6.39
C GLN A 129 6.18 -4.49 -6.00
N PHE A 130 7.12 -5.14 -5.31
CA PHE A 130 7.06 -6.56 -4.95
C PHE A 130 6.80 -7.50 -6.14
N ASP A 131 7.19 -7.07 -7.33
CA ASP A 131 6.99 -7.78 -8.61
C ASP A 131 5.51 -8.07 -8.94
N ALA A 132 4.57 -7.27 -8.41
CA ALA A 132 3.13 -7.40 -8.64
C ALA A 132 2.75 -7.12 -10.10
N PRO A 133 1.79 -7.83 -10.72
CA PRO A 133 1.41 -7.63 -12.13
C PRO A 133 0.82 -6.24 -12.42
N ALA A 134 0.31 -5.54 -11.41
CA ALA A 134 -0.23 -4.20 -11.52
C ALA A 134 0.16 -3.31 -10.33
N CYS A 135 0.10 -2.01 -10.53
CA CYS A 135 0.29 -1.00 -9.50
C CYS A 135 -0.73 0.13 -9.70
N ILE A 136 -1.34 0.58 -8.63
CA ILE A 136 -2.19 1.78 -8.60
C ILE A 136 -1.41 2.88 -7.90
N VAL A 137 -1.05 3.94 -8.60
CA VAL A 137 -0.46 5.14 -8.01
C VAL A 137 -1.59 6.10 -7.65
N VAL A 138 -1.69 6.42 -6.37
CA VAL A 138 -2.65 7.40 -5.85
C VAL A 138 -1.97 8.76 -5.83
N THR A 139 -2.59 9.73 -6.46
CA THR A 139 -2.15 11.13 -6.48
C THR A 139 -3.25 12.04 -5.95
N TYR A 140 -2.93 13.27 -5.67
CA TYR A 140 -3.90 14.34 -5.42
C TYR A 140 -3.45 15.63 -6.10
N ASP A 141 -4.39 16.55 -6.31
CA ASP A 141 -4.12 17.79 -7.02
C ASP A 141 -3.07 18.62 -6.29
N ARG A 142 -2.05 19.10 -7.02
CA ARG A 142 -0.91 19.83 -6.45
C ARG A 142 -1.32 21.11 -5.73
N VAL A 143 -2.43 21.73 -6.11
CA VAL A 143 -2.99 22.90 -5.43
C VAL A 143 -3.31 22.63 -3.95
N LEU A 144 -3.52 21.36 -3.57
CA LEU A 144 -3.82 20.94 -2.20
C LEU A 144 -2.56 20.63 -1.37
N VAL A 145 -1.36 20.82 -1.93
CA VAL A 145 -0.11 20.63 -1.19
C VAL A 145 -0.04 21.63 -0.03
N GLY A 146 0.25 21.10 1.16
CA GLY A 146 0.20 21.84 2.43
C GLY A 146 -1.08 21.62 3.23
N SER A 147 -2.09 20.98 2.64
CA SER A 147 -3.28 20.51 3.36
C SER A 147 -3.01 19.13 3.98
N ASP A 148 -3.30 18.94 5.27
CA ASP A 148 -3.26 17.61 5.90
C ASP A 148 -4.49 16.77 5.52
N ILE A 149 -5.57 17.41 5.06
CA ILE A 149 -6.84 16.74 4.72
C ILE A 149 -6.72 15.92 3.43
N ALA A 150 -6.07 16.44 2.39
CA ALA A 150 -5.94 15.69 1.14
C ALA A 150 -5.17 14.37 1.30
N PRO A 151 -4.02 14.31 2.01
CA PRO A 151 -3.38 13.03 2.37
C PRO A 151 -4.25 12.12 3.24
N PHE A 152 -5.02 12.67 4.18
CA PHE A 152 -5.95 11.91 5.01
C PHE A 152 -7.03 11.23 4.16
N ASP A 153 -7.68 11.96 3.26
CA ASP A 153 -8.69 11.45 2.34
C ASP A 153 -8.09 10.41 1.37
N CYS A 154 -6.87 10.64 0.88
CA CYS A 154 -6.13 9.64 0.10
C CYS A 154 -5.85 8.36 0.89
N GLY A 155 -5.62 8.44 2.20
CA GLY A 155 -5.48 7.28 3.09
C GLY A 155 -6.80 6.50 3.22
N ALA A 156 -7.94 7.19 3.28
CA ALA A 156 -9.26 6.57 3.31
C ALA A 156 -9.53 5.76 2.03
N VAL A 157 -9.36 6.38 0.86
CA VAL A 157 -9.58 5.67 -0.42
C VAL A 157 -8.55 4.54 -0.64
N ALA A 158 -7.30 4.69 -0.22
CA ALA A 158 -6.30 3.64 -0.29
C ALA A 158 -6.71 2.40 0.54
N THR A 159 -7.28 2.62 1.73
CA THR A 159 -7.84 1.53 2.56
C THR A 159 -9.03 0.86 1.89
N ALA A 160 -9.92 1.63 1.27
CA ALA A 160 -11.05 1.09 0.52
C ALA A 160 -10.58 0.25 -0.68
N ILE A 161 -9.57 0.69 -1.43
CA ILE A 161 -8.97 -0.09 -2.54
C ILE A 161 -8.49 -1.46 -2.05
N VAL A 162 -7.69 -1.51 -0.97
CA VAL A 162 -7.12 -2.78 -0.52
C VAL A 162 -8.17 -3.73 0.06
N ASN A 163 -9.25 -3.22 0.66
CA ASN A 163 -10.37 -4.02 1.13
C ASN A 163 -11.22 -4.54 -0.04
N ALA A 164 -11.53 -3.69 -1.03
CA ALA A 164 -12.25 -4.07 -2.22
C ALA A 164 -11.48 -5.10 -3.06
N ALA A 165 -10.15 -4.98 -3.16
CA ALA A 165 -9.30 -5.97 -3.81
C ALA A 165 -9.34 -7.31 -3.07
N TRP A 166 -9.22 -7.30 -1.75
CA TRP A 166 -9.25 -8.51 -0.93
C TRP A 166 -10.57 -9.26 -1.05
N SER A 167 -11.70 -8.56 -1.05
CA SER A 167 -13.03 -9.18 -1.22
C SER A 167 -13.21 -9.84 -2.59
N ARG A 168 -12.30 -9.60 -3.54
CA ARG A 168 -12.28 -10.18 -4.89
C ARG A 168 -11.13 -11.17 -5.11
N GLY A 169 -10.48 -11.63 -4.02
CA GLY A 169 -9.39 -12.58 -4.08
C GLY A 169 -8.04 -11.99 -4.52
N LEU A 170 -7.95 -10.67 -4.69
CA LEU A 170 -6.68 -10.00 -4.97
C LEU A 170 -5.95 -9.60 -3.69
N GLY A 171 -4.63 -9.66 -3.72
CA GLY A 171 -3.76 -9.17 -2.67
C GLY A 171 -3.19 -7.80 -3.00
N CYS A 172 -3.00 -6.98 -1.97
CA CYS A 172 -2.38 -5.67 -2.10
C CYS A 172 -1.33 -5.42 -1.02
N VAL A 173 -0.41 -4.50 -1.31
CA VAL A 173 0.39 -3.80 -0.31
C VAL A 173 0.45 -2.31 -0.64
N ILE A 174 0.10 -1.46 0.34
CA ILE A 174 0.35 -0.02 0.26
C ILE A 174 1.86 0.18 0.41
N ASN A 175 2.50 0.74 -0.62
CA ASN A 175 3.94 0.71 -0.79
C ASN A 175 4.53 2.11 -1.01
N SER A 176 5.21 2.63 0.00
CA SER A 176 5.92 3.91 -0.11
C SER A 176 7.28 3.80 -0.83
N GLN A 177 7.95 2.64 -0.76
CA GLN A 177 9.23 2.44 -1.44
C GLN A 177 9.10 2.55 -2.96
N GLY A 178 7.98 2.08 -3.51
CA GLY A 178 7.72 2.10 -4.95
C GLY A 178 7.56 3.50 -5.55
N ILE A 179 7.41 4.54 -4.72
CA ILE A 179 7.32 5.94 -5.14
C ILE A 179 8.49 6.80 -4.64
N MET A 180 9.48 6.22 -4.01
CA MET A 180 10.63 6.99 -3.50
C MET A 180 11.40 7.71 -4.60
N HIS A 181 11.44 7.17 -5.80
CA HIS A 181 11.92 7.84 -7.00
C HIS A 181 10.75 8.32 -7.85
N SER A 182 9.96 9.26 -7.31
CA SER A 182 8.73 9.76 -7.94
C SER A 182 8.94 10.30 -9.36
N ALA A 183 10.12 10.85 -9.67
CA ALA A 183 10.45 11.30 -11.02
C ALA A 183 10.38 10.15 -12.05
N VAL A 184 10.81 8.93 -11.69
CA VAL A 184 10.70 7.74 -12.54
C VAL A 184 9.23 7.35 -12.69
N VAL A 185 8.50 7.29 -11.57
CA VAL A 185 7.08 6.91 -11.58
C VAL A 185 6.26 7.90 -12.40
N ARG A 186 6.52 9.18 -12.25
CA ARG A 186 5.85 10.26 -13.00
C ARG A 186 6.06 10.10 -14.50
N ALA A 187 7.32 9.96 -14.92
CA ALA A 187 7.66 9.85 -16.34
C ALA A 187 7.02 8.63 -17.00
N GLU A 188 7.10 7.45 -16.34
CA GLU A 188 6.66 6.19 -16.93
C GLU A 188 5.14 5.97 -16.83
N ALA A 189 4.48 6.53 -15.83
CA ALA A 189 3.03 6.47 -15.69
C ALA A 189 2.31 7.66 -16.35
N GLY A 190 3.02 8.63 -16.94
CA GLY A 190 2.43 9.81 -17.58
C GLY A 190 1.69 10.72 -16.57
N ILE A 191 2.19 10.82 -15.33
CA ILE A 191 1.53 11.62 -14.30
C ILE A 191 1.77 13.12 -14.58
N ALA A 192 0.69 13.87 -14.71
CA ALA A 192 0.73 15.29 -14.99
C ALA A 192 1.39 16.13 -13.88
N ASP A 193 1.96 17.29 -14.24
CA ASP A 193 2.71 18.13 -13.29
C ASP A 193 1.84 18.78 -12.21
N ASP A 194 0.54 18.90 -12.44
CA ASP A 194 -0.46 19.39 -11.49
C ASP A 194 -0.87 18.33 -10.45
N GLN A 195 -0.33 17.12 -10.53
CA GLN A 195 -0.56 16.03 -9.60
C GLN A 195 0.61 15.86 -8.63
N THR A 196 0.31 15.51 -7.40
CA THR A 196 1.28 15.12 -6.36
C THR A 196 1.16 13.64 -6.10
N ILE A 197 2.26 12.89 -6.22
CA ILE A 197 2.29 11.46 -5.95
C ILE A 197 2.24 11.23 -4.44
N MET A 198 1.18 10.56 -3.96
CA MET A 198 0.98 10.28 -2.54
C MET A 198 1.53 8.91 -2.14
N ILE A 199 1.06 7.86 -2.81
CA ILE A 199 1.39 6.47 -2.47
C ILE A 199 1.19 5.58 -3.69
N CYS A 200 1.76 4.38 -3.68
CA CYS A 200 1.35 3.35 -4.62
C CYS A 200 0.84 2.10 -3.91
N ILE A 201 0.02 1.35 -4.61
CA ILE A 201 -0.57 0.09 -4.16
C ILE A 201 -0.18 -0.98 -5.18
N ALA A 202 0.73 -1.88 -4.79
CA ALA A 202 0.99 -3.08 -5.58
C ALA A 202 -0.22 -4.01 -5.45
N ILE A 203 -0.70 -4.57 -6.56
CA ILE A 203 -1.92 -5.38 -6.61
C ILE A 203 -1.75 -6.55 -7.58
N GLY A 204 -2.26 -7.72 -7.20
CA GLY A 204 -2.21 -8.95 -8.00
C GLY A 204 -2.79 -10.15 -7.29
N TRP A 205 -2.76 -11.29 -7.95
CA TRP A 205 -3.16 -12.58 -7.37
C TRP A 205 -2.12 -13.02 -6.35
N PRO A 206 -2.49 -13.28 -5.08
CA PRO A 206 -1.54 -13.73 -4.07
C PRO A 206 -0.88 -15.05 -4.48
N ASP A 207 0.43 -15.13 -4.31
CA ASP A 207 1.14 -16.40 -4.30
C ASP A 207 1.12 -16.95 -2.87
N GLU A 208 0.31 -17.96 -2.64
CA GLU A 208 0.14 -18.58 -1.32
C GLU A 208 1.41 -19.30 -0.84
N SER A 209 2.28 -19.69 -1.78
CA SER A 209 3.55 -20.33 -1.46
C SER A 209 4.62 -19.33 -1.00
N PHE A 210 4.40 -18.02 -1.22
CA PHE A 210 5.37 -16.99 -0.86
C PHE A 210 5.35 -16.72 0.66
N PRO A 211 6.43 -17.06 1.40
CA PRO A 211 6.37 -17.14 2.87
C PRO A 211 5.99 -15.82 3.57
N ALA A 212 6.41 -14.67 3.02
CA ALA A 212 6.06 -13.37 3.61
C ALA A 212 4.55 -13.07 3.56
N ASN A 213 3.78 -13.75 2.70
CA ASN A 213 2.32 -13.58 2.63
C ASN A 213 1.59 -14.23 3.82
N ALA A 214 2.23 -15.15 4.54
CA ALA A 214 1.69 -15.74 5.75
C ALA A 214 1.81 -14.82 6.98
N VAL A 215 2.59 -13.74 6.90
CA VAL A 215 2.81 -12.83 8.03
C VAL A 215 1.58 -11.99 8.31
N VAL A 216 1.04 -12.14 9.52
CA VAL A 216 -0.08 -11.34 10.04
C VAL A 216 0.45 -10.39 11.11
N SER A 217 0.40 -9.09 10.82
CA SER A 217 0.84 -8.06 11.77
C SER A 217 -0.19 -7.86 12.89
N THR A 218 0.30 -7.74 14.11
CA THR A 218 -0.53 -7.46 15.29
C THR A 218 -1.12 -6.04 15.26
N ARG A 219 -2.12 -5.83 16.08
CA ARG A 219 -2.70 -4.51 16.39
C ARG A 219 -2.64 -4.30 17.89
N LYS A 220 -2.64 -3.04 18.34
CA LYS A 220 -2.85 -2.71 19.73
C LYS A 220 -4.31 -3.01 20.11
N ALA A 221 -4.55 -3.31 21.38
CA ALA A 221 -5.89 -3.51 21.89
C ALA A 221 -6.71 -2.19 21.83
N VAL A 222 -8.03 -2.29 21.85
CA VAL A 222 -8.91 -1.13 21.81
C VAL A 222 -8.65 -0.22 23.00
N GLU A 223 -8.43 -0.81 24.18
CA GLU A 223 -8.15 -0.14 25.44
C GLU A 223 -6.85 0.70 25.42
N GLU A 224 -5.89 0.30 24.56
CA GLU A 224 -4.66 1.08 24.34
C GLU A 224 -4.86 2.26 23.37
N ALA A 225 -5.99 2.29 22.66
CA ALA A 225 -6.23 3.23 21.57
C ALA A 225 -7.40 4.18 21.83
N ALA A 226 -8.40 3.73 22.57
CA ALA A 226 -9.64 4.44 22.81
C ALA A 226 -9.78 4.84 24.27
N THR A 227 -10.26 6.06 24.50
CA THR A 227 -10.72 6.52 25.81
C THR A 227 -12.22 6.70 25.70
N PHE A 228 -12.97 6.01 26.53
CA PHE A 228 -14.43 6.12 26.61
C PHE A 228 -14.82 7.20 27.62
N VAL A 229 -15.66 8.13 27.20
CA VAL A 229 -16.13 9.24 28.04
C VAL A 229 -17.66 9.30 28.00
N GLY A 230 -18.30 9.33 29.18
CA GLY A 230 -19.74 9.39 29.30
C GLY A 230 -20.47 8.05 29.11
N PHE A 231 -19.77 6.94 29.29
CA PHE A 231 -20.36 5.59 29.40
C PHE A 231 -20.55 5.24 30.87
N ASP A 232 -21.69 4.65 31.21
CA ASP A 232 -22.10 4.28 32.58
C ASP A 232 -21.98 2.76 32.83
N ASP A 233 -20.98 2.08 32.27
CA ASP A 233 -20.72 0.64 32.42
C ASP A 233 -19.75 0.24 33.55
#